data_16c5b98e978878f5f8cbfd7918bf0f08
#
_entry.id   16c5b98e978878f5f8cbfd7918bf0f08
#
_cell.length_a   1.000
_cell.length_b   1.000
_cell.length_c   1.000
_cell.angle_alpha   90.00
_cell.angle_beta   90.00
_cell.angle_gamma   90.00
#
_symmetry.space_group_name_H-M   'P 1'
#
loop_
_entity.id
_entity.type
_entity.pdbx_description
1 polymer ?
#
loop_
_entity_poly.entity_id
_entity_poly.type
_entity_poly.pdbx_seq_one_letter_code
_entity_poly.pdbx_strand_id
1 'polypeptide(L)'
;LTLNSSLIILIIIMETKYQNLINYIQEQITDGQLGPGEKVPSENQLAERFHISRQTVRKAIGTLEEEGLVQRIRGSGTYVSFDRRKNLEKRNSIAVVTTYVDSYIFPRILQGMQNTLYESGFSVQIYITNNTLDREKGILKDLLKRDDVAGMIVEGTKSGLPNPNLELYRHLMMRKIPLLFFNTYYPELEVPHVSLNDADTAYKAVRYLIEKGHQKIGAVLKLDDGQGRQRYLGYLRAMEEAGLTVTDSRLVWIDTDESKQLAYCRDRLLNRVEECTALLAYNDQIAFQLIRMLEERNIRVPEDVSVISIDDSDLARHSEVPITSLPHPKENLGKKAAETLLQMIAGKKKDLTYEFDTRVVERESVAEHKTL
;
A
#
# COMPACT_ATOMS: atom_id res chain seq x y z
N LEU A 1 -17.45 -32.29 15.85
CA LEU A 1 -18.54 -31.48 16.38
C LEU A 1 -19.05 -30.61 15.23
N THR A 2 -20.05 -31.11 14.51
CA THR A 2 -20.76 -30.40 13.43
C THR A 2 -21.67 -29.37 14.07
N LEU A 3 -21.35 -28.10 13.96
CA LEU A 3 -22.27 -27.00 14.30
C LEU A 3 -23.53 -27.14 13.42
N ASN A 4 -24.68 -27.17 14.05
CA ASN A 4 -25.97 -27.31 13.41
C ASN A 4 -26.19 -26.14 12.45
N SER A 5 -26.58 -26.37 11.20
CA SER A 5 -26.77 -25.37 10.15
C SER A 5 -27.60 -24.18 10.59
N SER A 6 -28.63 -24.42 11.45
CA SER A 6 -29.47 -23.40 12.06
C SER A 6 -28.67 -22.46 12.98
N LEU A 7 -27.65 -22.94 13.68
CA LEU A 7 -26.81 -22.15 14.57
C LEU A 7 -25.87 -21.25 13.79
N ILE A 8 -25.33 -21.76 12.67
CA ILE A 8 -24.46 -21.00 11.75
C ILE A 8 -25.26 -19.86 11.11
N ILE A 9 -26.47 -20.12 10.63
CA ILE A 9 -27.35 -19.10 10.06
C ILE A 9 -27.72 -18.03 11.12
N LEU A 10 -27.96 -18.42 12.35
CA LEU A 10 -28.28 -17.51 13.45
C LEU A 10 -27.07 -16.59 13.78
N ILE A 11 -25.86 -17.13 13.79
CA ILE A 11 -24.61 -16.38 14.01
C ILE A 11 -24.39 -15.37 12.89
N ILE A 12 -24.54 -15.78 11.63
CA ILE A 12 -24.39 -14.88 10.46
C ILE A 12 -25.42 -13.76 10.49
N ILE A 13 -26.69 -14.05 10.83
CA ILE A 13 -27.76 -13.04 10.95
C ILE A 13 -27.48 -12.07 12.11
N MET A 14 -26.97 -12.55 13.23
CA MET A 14 -26.61 -11.69 14.36
C MET A 14 -25.41 -10.80 14.06
N GLU A 15 -24.40 -11.33 13.36
CA GLU A 15 -23.20 -10.57 12.95
C GLU A 15 -23.57 -9.48 11.92
N THR A 16 -24.46 -9.78 10.97
CA THR A 16 -24.98 -8.80 10.01
C THR A 16 -25.76 -7.67 10.71
N LYS A 17 -26.64 -8.01 11.68
CA LYS A 17 -27.41 -7.02 12.43
C LYS A 17 -26.55 -6.16 13.35
N TYR A 18 -25.53 -6.74 13.96
CA TYR A 18 -24.53 -6.03 14.75
C TYR A 18 -23.78 -4.99 13.88
N GLN A 19 -23.33 -5.39 12.69
CA GLN A 19 -22.65 -4.49 11.77
C GLN A 19 -23.59 -3.40 11.24
N ASN A 20 -24.83 -3.72 10.94
CA ASN A 20 -25.83 -2.74 10.52
C ASN A 20 -26.08 -1.66 11.58
N LEU A 21 -26.06 -2.01 12.87
CA LEU A 21 -26.18 -1.04 13.95
C LEU A 21 -24.95 -0.10 14.01
N ILE A 22 -23.75 -0.64 13.89
CA ILE A 22 -22.53 0.16 13.86
C ILE A 22 -22.58 1.13 12.67
N ASN A 23 -22.83 0.63 11.46
CA ASN A 23 -22.92 1.44 10.25
C ASN A 23 -23.98 2.53 10.38
N TYR A 24 -25.14 2.22 10.91
CA TYR A 24 -26.21 3.20 11.13
C TYR A 24 -25.76 4.38 12.02
N ILE A 25 -25.13 4.09 13.17
CA ILE A 25 -24.67 5.16 14.06
C ILE A 25 -23.55 5.97 13.40
N GLN A 26 -22.67 5.32 12.68
CA GLN A 26 -21.58 5.96 11.92
C GLN A 26 -22.12 6.88 10.82
N GLU A 27 -23.13 6.45 10.07
CA GLU A 27 -23.83 7.26 9.07
C GLU A 27 -24.52 8.47 9.70
N GLN A 28 -25.24 8.29 10.82
CA GLN A 28 -25.89 9.40 11.54
C GLN A 28 -24.89 10.46 11.99
N ILE A 29 -23.70 10.05 12.44
CA ILE A 29 -22.59 10.95 12.81
C ILE A 29 -21.99 11.61 11.56
N THR A 30 -21.79 10.84 10.50
CA THR A 30 -21.16 11.32 9.25
C THR A 30 -22.03 12.32 8.52
N ASP A 31 -23.33 12.07 8.44
CA ASP A 31 -24.32 12.93 7.79
C ASP A 31 -24.66 14.17 8.64
N GLY A 32 -24.15 14.22 9.89
CA GLY A 32 -24.38 15.32 10.80
C GLY A 32 -25.77 15.30 11.45
N GLN A 33 -26.49 14.18 11.36
CA GLN A 33 -27.79 13.97 12.04
C GLN A 33 -27.59 13.76 13.53
N LEU A 34 -26.43 13.22 13.94
CA LEU A 34 -25.94 13.20 15.32
C LEU A 34 -24.67 14.04 15.41
N GLY A 35 -24.81 15.22 15.94
CA GLY A 35 -23.69 16.15 16.14
C GLY A 35 -22.86 15.84 17.40
N PRO A 36 -21.67 16.45 17.51
CA PRO A 36 -20.81 16.34 18.69
C PRO A 36 -21.54 16.73 19.98
N GLY A 37 -21.41 15.91 21.00
CA GLY A 37 -22.10 16.11 22.29
C GLY A 37 -23.58 15.72 22.27
N GLU A 38 -24.14 15.34 21.12
CA GLU A 38 -25.51 14.85 21.06
C GLU A 38 -25.62 13.41 21.57
N LYS A 39 -26.79 13.14 22.15
CA LYS A 39 -27.05 11.83 22.74
C LYS A 39 -27.42 10.81 21.67
N VAL A 40 -26.68 9.72 21.62
CA VAL A 40 -27.02 8.54 20.81
C VAL A 40 -28.32 7.92 21.34
N PRO A 41 -29.22 7.39 20.49
CA PRO A 41 -30.42 6.68 20.97
C PRO A 41 -30.08 5.62 22.01
N SER A 42 -30.94 5.48 23.00
CA SER A 42 -30.70 4.57 24.13
C SER A 42 -30.56 3.11 23.70
N GLU A 43 -29.84 2.30 24.50
CA GLU A 43 -29.69 0.86 24.23
C GLU A 43 -31.03 0.16 23.97
N ASN A 44 -32.12 0.60 24.64
CA ASN A 44 -33.44 0.05 24.42
C ASN A 44 -34.02 0.40 23.07
N GLN A 45 -33.93 1.67 22.66
CA GLN A 45 -34.38 2.14 21.34
C GLN A 45 -33.62 1.47 20.21
N LEU A 46 -32.31 1.31 20.37
CA LEU A 46 -31.46 0.63 19.38
C LEU A 46 -31.79 -0.88 19.32
N ALA A 47 -31.99 -1.54 20.48
CA ALA A 47 -32.37 -2.95 20.54
C ALA A 47 -33.72 -3.23 19.85
N GLU A 48 -34.68 -2.34 20.06
CA GLU A 48 -36.02 -2.42 19.43
C GLU A 48 -35.89 -2.15 17.90
N ARG A 49 -35.22 -1.09 17.49
CA ARG A 49 -35.10 -0.70 16.09
C ARG A 49 -34.40 -1.75 15.23
N PHE A 50 -33.33 -2.38 15.74
CA PHE A 50 -32.54 -3.37 15.01
C PHE A 50 -32.95 -4.82 15.29
N HIS A 51 -33.94 -5.03 16.16
CA HIS A 51 -34.41 -6.37 16.60
C HIS A 51 -33.23 -7.25 17.07
N ILE A 52 -32.42 -6.71 17.99
CA ILE A 52 -31.25 -7.37 18.60
C ILE A 52 -31.29 -7.26 20.13
N SER A 53 -30.48 -8.09 20.80
CA SER A 53 -30.38 -8.03 22.25
C SER A 53 -29.70 -6.76 22.75
N ARG A 54 -30.02 -6.29 23.95
CA ARG A 54 -29.28 -5.18 24.59
C ARG A 54 -27.78 -5.48 24.74
N GLN A 55 -27.43 -6.73 24.95
CA GLN A 55 -26.02 -7.14 25.04
C GLN A 55 -25.30 -6.94 23.70
N THR A 56 -25.97 -7.23 22.58
CA THR A 56 -25.43 -6.96 21.23
C THR A 56 -25.27 -5.46 21.00
N VAL A 57 -26.27 -4.65 21.43
CA VAL A 57 -26.15 -3.18 21.35
C VAL A 57 -24.98 -2.68 22.19
N ARG A 58 -24.79 -3.18 23.42
CA ARG A 58 -23.66 -2.80 24.28
C ARG A 58 -22.32 -3.13 23.67
N LYS A 59 -22.22 -4.27 22.99
CA LYS A 59 -21.01 -4.66 22.26
C LYS A 59 -20.75 -3.69 21.11
N ALA A 60 -21.77 -3.34 20.30
CA ALA A 60 -21.65 -2.38 19.21
C ALA A 60 -21.25 -0.96 19.69
N ILE A 61 -21.91 -0.48 20.76
CA ILE A 61 -21.54 0.80 21.39
C ILE A 61 -20.12 0.74 21.97
N GLY A 62 -19.68 -0.40 22.51
CA GLY A 62 -18.29 -0.60 22.98
C GLY A 62 -17.28 -0.47 21.85
N THR A 63 -17.57 -1.06 20.68
CA THR A 63 -16.73 -0.92 19.49
C THR A 63 -16.66 0.55 19.03
N LEU A 64 -17.80 1.25 18.94
CA LEU A 64 -17.84 2.67 18.59
C LEU A 64 -17.11 3.56 19.61
N GLU A 65 -17.10 3.18 20.89
CA GLU A 65 -16.36 3.86 21.96
C GLU A 65 -14.84 3.59 21.85
N GLU A 66 -14.43 2.35 21.57
CA GLU A 66 -13.04 2.00 21.26
C GLU A 66 -12.51 2.73 20.00
N GLU A 67 -13.40 3.00 19.06
CA GLU A 67 -13.12 3.79 17.85
C GLU A 67 -13.13 5.31 18.11
N GLY A 68 -13.47 5.75 19.33
CA GLY A 68 -13.53 7.15 19.71
C GLY A 68 -14.68 7.96 19.10
N LEU A 69 -15.68 7.31 18.51
CA LEU A 69 -16.85 7.95 17.89
C LEU A 69 -17.90 8.35 18.91
N VAL A 70 -18.00 7.59 19.97
CA VAL A 70 -18.95 7.87 21.07
C VAL A 70 -18.27 7.68 22.43
N GLN A 71 -18.86 8.27 23.47
CA GLN A 71 -18.43 8.16 24.85
C GLN A 71 -19.60 7.85 25.76
N ARG A 72 -19.44 6.87 26.66
CA ARG A 72 -20.42 6.56 27.69
C ARG A 72 -20.23 7.46 28.90
N ILE A 73 -21.29 8.13 29.30
CA ILE A 73 -21.34 8.91 30.55
C ILE A 73 -22.22 8.16 31.54
N ARG A 74 -21.61 7.71 32.65
CA ARG A 74 -22.30 6.89 33.66
C ARG A 74 -23.55 7.59 34.18
N GLY A 75 -24.68 6.91 34.11
CA GLY A 75 -26.00 7.43 34.55
C GLY A 75 -26.66 8.41 33.58
N SER A 76 -26.00 8.82 32.49
CA SER A 76 -26.53 9.80 31.55
C SER A 76 -26.84 9.20 30.17
N GLY A 77 -25.96 8.33 29.65
CA GLY A 77 -26.13 7.68 28.35
C GLY A 77 -24.86 7.67 27.52
N THR A 78 -25.04 7.40 26.23
CA THR A 78 -23.96 7.44 25.22
C THR A 78 -24.08 8.73 24.42
N TYR A 79 -22.98 9.40 24.20
CA TYR A 79 -22.92 10.68 23.49
C TYR A 79 -21.89 10.60 22.38
N VAL A 80 -22.10 11.35 21.29
CA VAL A 80 -21.10 11.51 20.23
C VAL A 80 -19.90 12.29 20.82
N SER A 81 -18.74 11.64 20.85
CA SER A 81 -17.51 12.23 21.41
C SER A 81 -16.80 13.15 20.44
N PHE A 82 -17.15 13.08 19.17
CA PHE A 82 -16.47 13.79 18.09
C PHE A 82 -16.96 15.23 17.95
N ASP A 83 -16.23 16.21 18.50
CA ASP A 83 -16.47 17.65 18.28
C ASP A 83 -15.67 18.16 17.09
N ARG A 84 -16.34 18.29 15.94
CA ARG A 84 -15.76 18.72 14.67
C ARG A 84 -15.17 20.14 14.72
N ARG A 85 -15.75 21.07 15.51
CA ARG A 85 -15.35 22.48 15.52
C ARG A 85 -14.14 22.74 16.42
N LYS A 86 -14.08 22.10 17.59
CA LYS A 86 -12.97 22.25 18.53
C LYS A 86 -11.69 21.57 18.10
N ASN A 87 -11.79 20.52 17.25
CA ASN A 87 -10.64 19.72 16.85
C ASN A 87 -9.94 20.22 15.58
N LEU A 88 -10.62 20.94 14.68
CA LEU A 88 -9.99 21.47 13.47
C LEU A 88 -8.88 22.51 13.77
N GLU A 89 -9.07 23.35 14.80
CA GLU A 89 -8.06 24.34 15.23
C GLU A 89 -6.85 23.72 15.95
N LYS A 90 -6.98 22.49 16.46
CA LYS A 90 -5.90 21.75 17.16
C LYS A 90 -5.18 20.72 16.29
N ARG A 91 -5.69 20.43 15.09
CA ARG A 91 -5.09 19.44 14.20
C ARG A 91 -3.89 20.02 13.48
N ASN A 92 -2.71 19.71 13.97
CA ASN A 92 -1.43 20.15 13.39
C ASN A 92 -0.46 19.00 13.12
N SER A 93 -0.90 17.75 13.27
CA SER A 93 -0.07 16.57 13.09
C SER A 93 -0.48 15.82 11.82
N ILE A 94 0.50 15.45 11.01
CA ILE A 94 0.33 14.52 9.86
C ILE A 94 0.92 13.18 10.24
N ALA A 95 0.10 12.12 10.10
CA ALA A 95 0.55 10.75 10.26
C ALA A 95 1.08 10.20 8.93
N VAL A 96 2.36 9.87 8.88
CA VAL A 96 2.97 9.16 7.75
C VAL A 96 3.14 7.70 8.16
N VAL A 97 2.38 6.81 7.55
CA VAL A 97 2.47 5.36 7.76
C VAL A 97 3.24 4.76 6.60
N THR A 98 4.36 4.12 6.88
CA THR A 98 5.24 3.55 5.85
C THR A 98 5.68 2.15 6.22
N THR A 99 6.12 1.37 5.23
CA THR A 99 6.65 0.03 5.48
C THR A 99 8.03 0.07 6.10
N TYR A 100 8.92 0.93 5.61
CA TYR A 100 10.32 1.08 6.08
C TYR A 100 10.72 2.56 6.12
N VAL A 101 11.86 2.88 6.80
CA VAL A 101 12.36 4.25 6.93
C VAL A 101 13.87 4.38 6.74
N ASP A 102 14.63 3.32 6.95
CA ASP A 102 16.07 3.34 7.23
C ASP A 102 16.95 3.04 6.02
N SER A 103 16.39 2.61 4.92
CA SER A 103 17.17 2.10 3.80
C SER A 103 16.51 2.36 2.44
N TYR A 104 17.31 2.20 1.39
CA TYR A 104 16.90 2.17 -0.01
C TYR A 104 16.29 3.50 -0.49
N ILE A 105 15.05 3.50 -0.99
CA ILE A 105 14.38 4.71 -1.52
C ILE A 105 13.67 5.54 -0.44
N PHE A 106 13.35 4.91 0.72
CA PHE A 106 12.48 5.50 1.74
C PHE A 106 13.00 6.79 2.37
N PRO A 107 14.30 6.92 2.76
CA PRO A 107 14.80 8.14 3.38
C PRO A 107 14.55 9.38 2.52
N ARG A 108 14.75 9.30 1.20
CA ARG A 108 14.53 10.43 0.28
C ARG A 108 13.05 10.77 0.12
N ILE A 109 12.18 9.76 0.06
CA ILE A 109 10.72 9.97 0.00
C ILE A 109 10.25 10.70 1.24
N LEU A 110 10.63 10.20 2.43
CA LEU A 110 10.25 10.77 3.71
C LEU A 110 10.81 12.19 3.89
N GLN A 111 12.01 12.45 3.43
CA GLN A 111 12.60 13.80 3.43
C GLN A 111 11.77 14.77 2.60
N GLY A 112 11.35 14.39 1.38
CA GLY A 112 10.47 15.21 0.53
C GLY A 112 9.13 15.53 1.21
N MET A 113 8.53 14.53 1.87
CA MET A 113 7.29 14.74 2.66
C MET A 113 7.52 15.68 3.83
N GLN A 114 8.55 15.41 4.64
CA GLN A 114 8.83 16.15 5.86
C GLN A 114 9.10 17.61 5.58
N ASN A 115 9.95 17.94 4.60
CA ASN A 115 10.28 19.33 4.26
C ASN A 115 9.02 20.09 3.87
N THR A 116 8.21 19.54 2.95
CA THR A 116 6.99 20.20 2.46
C THR A 116 5.94 20.40 3.55
N LEU A 117 5.73 19.42 4.42
CA LEU A 117 4.77 19.50 5.52
C LEU A 117 5.22 20.45 6.63
N TYR A 118 6.51 20.43 6.95
CA TYR A 118 7.11 21.33 7.95
C TYR A 118 7.00 22.80 7.53
N GLU A 119 7.34 23.12 6.27
CA GLU A 119 7.19 24.47 5.71
C GLU A 119 5.73 24.97 5.74
N SER A 120 4.77 24.03 5.73
CA SER A 120 3.34 24.31 5.82
C SER A 120 2.81 24.36 7.27
N GLY A 121 3.68 24.26 8.27
CA GLY A 121 3.35 24.38 9.68
C GLY A 121 2.82 23.11 10.36
N PHE A 122 2.94 21.95 9.70
CA PHE A 122 2.52 20.67 10.27
C PHE A 122 3.68 19.92 10.92
N SER A 123 3.40 19.27 12.05
CA SER A 123 4.30 18.28 12.63
C SER A 123 4.09 16.92 11.94
N VAL A 124 5.19 16.22 11.65
CA VAL A 124 5.15 14.90 10.99
C VAL A 124 5.44 13.82 12.01
N GLN A 125 4.57 12.81 12.06
CA GLN A 125 4.76 11.61 12.88
C GLN A 125 4.84 10.40 11.97
N ILE A 126 5.95 9.66 12.06
CA ILE A 126 6.21 8.51 11.21
C ILE A 126 5.88 7.23 11.99
N TYR A 127 5.08 6.38 11.38
CA TYR A 127 4.69 5.06 11.88
C TYR A 127 5.20 4.00 10.92
N ILE A 128 5.85 2.96 11.47
CA ILE A 128 6.53 1.93 10.68
C ILE A 128 5.80 0.60 10.85
N THR A 129 5.27 0.06 9.74
CA THR A 129 4.55 -1.23 9.75
C THR A 129 5.48 -2.44 9.61
N ASN A 130 6.71 -2.25 9.13
CA ASN A 130 7.63 -3.34 8.72
C ASN A 130 6.94 -4.34 7.77
N ASN A 131 6.02 -3.86 6.96
CA ASN A 131 5.18 -4.62 6.04
C ASN A 131 4.42 -5.78 6.74
N THR A 132 3.93 -5.56 7.99
CA THR A 132 3.14 -6.54 8.75
C THR A 132 1.77 -5.99 9.09
N LEU A 133 0.72 -6.79 8.83
CA LEU A 133 -0.69 -6.42 9.02
C LEU A 133 -1.05 -6.15 10.48
N ASP A 134 -0.43 -6.85 11.43
CA ASP A 134 -0.67 -6.63 12.86
C ASP A 134 -0.15 -5.29 13.36
N ARG A 135 1.03 -4.85 12.87
CA ARG A 135 1.56 -3.52 13.18
C ARG A 135 0.70 -2.43 12.57
N GLU A 136 0.32 -2.58 11.30
CA GLU A 136 -0.62 -1.67 10.65
C GLU A 136 -1.90 -1.54 11.46
N LYS A 137 -2.50 -2.67 11.87
CA LYS A 137 -3.71 -2.69 12.71
C LYS A 137 -3.54 -1.93 14.03
N GLY A 138 -2.41 -2.13 14.71
CA GLY A 138 -2.09 -1.42 15.94
C GLY A 138 -2.00 0.08 15.73
N ILE A 139 -1.26 0.51 14.69
CA ILE A 139 -1.10 1.92 14.33
C ILE A 139 -2.44 2.58 14.00
N LEU A 140 -3.27 1.94 13.17
CA LEU A 140 -4.58 2.48 12.80
C LEU A 140 -5.51 2.62 14.00
N LYS A 141 -5.53 1.64 14.92
CA LYS A 141 -6.29 1.72 16.17
C LYS A 141 -5.82 2.86 17.08
N ASP A 142 -4.52 3.12 17.15
CA ASP A 142 -3.99 4.23 17.93
C ASP A 142 -4.32 5.58 17.28
N LEU A 143 -4.24 5.68 15.96
CA LEU A 143 -4.64 6.88 15.21
C LEU A 143 -6.14 7.18 15.35
N LEU A 144 -6.99 6.17 15.46
CA LEU A 144 -8.42 6.34 15.73
C LEU A 144 -8.72 6.99 17.09
N LYS A 145 -7.81 6.87 18.07
CA LYS A 145 -7.95 7.50 19.41
C LYS A 145 -7.45 8.94 19.45
N ARG A 146 -6.77 9.40 18.40
CA ARG A 146 -6.14 10.73 18.36
C ARG A 146 -7.05 11.77 17.74
N ASP A 147 -7.01 12.97 18.28
CA ASP A 147 -7.81 14.12 17.83
C ASP A 147 -6.97 15.21 17.15
N ASP A 148 -5.64 15.11 17.23
CA ASP A 148 -4.69 16.11 16.68
C ASP A 148 -4.25 15.80 15.23
N VAL A 149 -4.70 14.68 14.64
CA VAL A 149 -4.33 14.26 13.28
C VAL A 149 -5.11 15.07 12.25
N ALA A 150 -4.39 15.90 11.47
CA ALA A 150 -4.94 16.71 10.39
C ALA A 150 -5.12 15.93 9.08
N GLY A 151 -4.28 14.91 8.84
CA GLY A 151 -4.30 14.09 7.65
C GLY A 151 -3.32 12.93 7.74
N MET A 152 -3.42 12.01 6.79
CA MET A 152 -2.60 10.81 6.72
C MET A 152 -2.03 10.60 5.33
N ILE A 153 -0.74 10.23 5.26
CA ILE A 153 -0.08 9.71 4.05
C ILE A 153 0.34 8.28 4.37
N VAL A 154 -0.14 7.33 3.59
CA VAL A 154 -0.03 5.90 3.91
C VAL A 154 0.57 5.11 2.75
N GLU A 155 1.55 4.28 3.03
CA GLU A 155 1.98 3.21 2.14
C GLU A 155 1.25 1.92 2.51
N GLY A 156 0.62 1.28 1.53
CA GLY A 156 -0.15 0.06 1.76
C GLY A 156 0.72 -1.11 2.22
N THR A 157 0.39 -1.70 3.36
CA THR A 157 1.05 -2.88 3.90
C THR A 157 0.57 -4.14 3.19
N LYS A 158 1.48 -4.96 2.65
CA LYS A 158 1.14 -6.17 1.88
C LYS A 158 0.03 -5.91 0.84
N SER A 159 0.14 -4.78 0.14
CA SER A 159 -0.88 -4.24 -0.75
C SER A 159 -1.19 -5.10 -1.98
N GLY A 160 -0.40 -6.15 -2.24
CA GLY A 160 -0.68 -7.19 -3.24
C GLY A 160 -1.71 -8.23 -2.81
N LEU A 161 -2.06 -8.28 -1.52
CA LEU A 161 -2.96 -9.26 -0.92
C LEU A 161 -4.19 -8.57 -0.30
N PRO A 162 -5.32 -9.30 -0.14
CA PRO A 162 -6.48 -8.77 0.59
C PRO A 162 -6.09 -8.34 2.01
N ASN A 163 -6.47 -7.11 2.41
CA ASN A 163 -6.12 -6.56 3.71
C ASN A 163 -7.29 -6.62 4.70
N PRO A 164 -7.15 -7.29 5.86
CA PRO A 164 -8.20 -7.37 6.88
C PRO A 164 -8.42 -6.05 7.64
N ASN A 165 -7.58 -5.03 7.45
CA ASN A 165 -7.63 -3.77 8.18
C ASN A 165 -8.38 -2.65 7.44
N LEU A 166 -8.97 -2.91 6.25
CA LEU A 166 -9.64 -1.89 5.44
C LEU A 166 -10.73 -1.12 6.18
N GLU A 167 -11.48 -1.80 7.09
CA GLU A 167 -12.49 -1.14 7.91
C GLU A 167 -11.92 -0.05 8.83
N LEU A 168 -10.71 -0.23 9.35
CA LEU A 168 -10.07 0.80 10.18
C LEU A 168 -9.74 2.06 9.37
N TYR A 169 -9.37 1.91 8.09
CA TYR A 169 -9.21 3.05 7.17
C TYR A 169 -10.54 3.75 6.91
N ARG A 170 -11.62 3.00 6.66
CA ARG A 170 -12.97 3.57 6.49
C ARG A 170 -13.40 4.36 7.72
N HIS A 171 -13.13 3.84 8.93
CA HIS A 171 -13.42 4.56 10.18
C HIS A 171 -12.62 5.87 10.30
N LEU A 172 -11.33 5.89 9.91
CA LEU A 172 -10.53 7.12 9.86
C LEU A 172 -11.09 8.14 8.85
N MET A 173 -11.54 7.66 7.69
CA MET A 173 -12.18 8.50 6.66
C MET A 173 -13.53 9.07 7.15
N MET A 174 -14.34 8.29 7.89
CA MET A 174 -15.58 8.78 8.52
C MET A 174 -15.33 9.90 9.52
N ARG A 175 -14.19 9.89 10.22
CA ARG A 175 -13.74 11.02 11.06
C ARG A 175 -13.29 12.23 10.24
N LYS A 176 -13.43 12.21 8.91
CA LYS A 176 -13.03 13.25 7.96
C LYS A 176 -11.54 13.61 8.09
N ILE A 177 -10.73 12.62 8.36
CA ILE A 177 -9.29 12.73 8.27
C ILE A 177 -8.91 12.47 6.80
N PRO A 178 -8.37 13.46 6.07
CA PRO A 178 -7.88 13.26 4.71
C PRO A 178 -6.85 12.13 4.68
N LEU A 179 -7.07 11.17 3.79
CA LEU A 179 -6.21 10.00 3.59
C LEU A 179 -5.69 9.99 2.16
N LEU A 180 -4.39 9.89 2.00
CA LEU A 180 -3.69 9.77 0.73
C LEU A 180 -2.78 8.55 0.77
N PHE A 181 -2.81 7.74 -0.27
CA PHE A 181 -1.80 6.70 -0.43
C PHE A 181 -0.55 7.19 -1.18
N PHE A 182 0.60 6.59 -0.89
CA PHE A 182 1.82 6.79 -1.67
C PHE A 182 2.49 5.44 -1.96
N ASN A 183 3.29 5.36 -3.01
CA ASN A 183 3.91 4.15 -3.56
C ASN A 183 2.88 3.08 -3.91
N THR A 184 2.19 2.54 -2.92
CA THR A 184 1.18 1.48 -3.04
C THR A 184 -0.12 1.88 -2.37
N TYR A 185 -1.22 1.29 -2.82
CA TYR A 185 -2.56 1.59 -2.34
C TYR A 185 -3.43 0.32 -2.31
N TYR A 186 -4.60 0.43 -1.68
CA TYR A 186 -5.63 -0.62 -1.69
C TYR A 186 -6.73 -0.22 -2.68
N PRO A 187 -6.89 -0.96 -3.80
CA PRO A 187 -7.94 -0.66 -4.80
C PRO A 187 -9.37 -0.67 -4.23
N GLU A 188 -9.59 -1.40 -3.12
CA GLU A 188 -10.87 -1.52 -2.43
C GLU A 188 -11.26 -0.24 -1.65
N LEU A 189 -10.34 0.72 -1.54
CA LEU A 189 -10.59 2.04 -0.97
C LEU A 189 -10.52 3.08 -2.09
N GLU A 190 -11.59 3.83 -2.26
CA GLU A 190 -11.65 4.94 -3.21
C GLU A 190 -10.88 6.16 -2.67
N VAL A 191 -9.58 6.01 -2.51
CA VAL A 191 -8.68 7.01 -1.94
C VAL A 191 -7.64 7.41 -2.97
N PRO A 192 -7.35 8.71 -3.13
CA PRO A 192 -6.30 9.18 -4.04
C PRO A 192 -4.93 8.61 -3.66
N HIS A 193 -4.07 8.47 -4.67
CA HIS A 193 -2.69 8.05 -4.45
C HIS A 193 -1.70 8.86 -5.28
N VAL A 194 -0.45 8.88 -4.81
CA VAL A 194 0.71 9.41 -5.52
C VAL A 194 1.74 8.29 -5.61
N SER A 195 2.00 7.80 -6.81
CA SER A 195 2.86 6.64 -7.05
C SER A 195 3.71 6.80 -8.31
N LEU A 196 4.61 5.88 -8.54
CA LEU A 196 5.14 5.61 -9.87
C LEU A 196 4.04 4.88 -10.68
N ASN A 197 3.94 5.11 -11.98
CA ASN A 197 3.13 4.26 -12.85
C ASN A 197 3.86 2.93 -13.09
N ASP A 198 3.71 2.00 -12.15
CA ASP A 198 4.44 0.74 -12.13
C ASP A 198 4.16 -0.14 -13.37
N ALA A 199 2.92 -0.13 -13.87
CA ALA A 199 2.57 -0.88 -15.07
C ALA A 199 3.27 -0.33 -16.31
N ASP A 200 3.27 0.97 -16.51
CA ASP A 200 3.94 1.61 -17.66
C ASP A 200 5.47 1.54 -17.52
N THR A 201 5.97 1.63 -16.29
CA THR A 201 7.40 1.46 -16.00
C THR A 201 7.90 0.08 -16.40
N ALA A 202 7.23 -0.98 -15.99
CA ALA A 202 7.58 -2.34 -16.36
C ALA A 202 7.38 -2.61 -17.86
N TYR A 203 6.33 -2.04 -18.45
CA TYR A 203 6.13 -2.08 -19.90
C TYR A 203 7.33 -1.51 -20.63
N LYS A 204 7.80 -0.32 -20.26
CA LYS A 204 8.98 0.33 -20.86
C LYS A 204 10.25 -0.49 -20.66
N ALA A 205 10.44 -1.08 -19.47
CA ALA A 205 11.58 -1.94 -19.19
C ALA A 205 11.62 -3.16 -20.11
N VAL A 206 10.51 -3.85 -20.27
CA VAL A 206 10.42 -5.05 -21.13
C VAL A 206 10.51 -4.68 -22.61
N ARG A 207 9.87 -3.59 -23.04
CA ARG A 207 10.02 -3.07 -24.41
C ARG A 207 11.47 -2.79 -24.76
N TYR A 208 12.22 -2.18 -23.84
CA TYR A 208 13.64 -1.94 -24.02
C TYR A 208 14.44 -3.25 -24.23
N LEU A 209 14.15 -4.31 -23.45
CA LEU A 209 14.77 -5.63 -23.67
C LEU A 209 14.40 -6.22 -25.04
N ILE A 210 13.16 -6.08 -25.47
CA ILE A 210 12.69 -6.53 -26.78
C ILE A 210 13.42 -5.77 -27.92
N GLU A 211 13.59 -4.47 -27.77
CA GLU A 211 14.32 -3.61 -28.71
C GLU A 211 15.81 -3.98 -28.80
N LYS A 212 16.39 -4.51 -27.71
CA LYS A 212 17.74 -5.11 -27.70
C LYS A 212 17.80 -6.54 -28.26
N GLY A 213 16.71 -7.07 -28.80
CA GLY A 213 16.63 -8.37 -29.49
C GLY A 213 16.26 -9.56 -28.61
N HIS A 214 15.97 -9.35 -27.32
CA HIS A 214 15.58 -10.45 -26.43
C HIS A 214 14.14 -10.92 -26.68
N GLN A 215 13.97 -12.23 -26.77
CA GLN A 215 12.66 -12.88 -26.94
C GLN A 215 12.29 -13.82 -25.78
N LYS A 216 13.29 -14.38 -25.08
CA LYS A 216 13.11 -15.21 -23.90
C LYS A 216 13.32 -14.36 -22.65
N ILE A 217 12.32 -13.56 -22.30
CA ILE A 217 12.38 -12.62 -21.18
C ILE A 217 11.64 -13.22 -19.98
N GLY A 218 12.34 -13.35 -18.85
CA GLY A 218 11.77 -13.74 -17.57
C GLY A 218 11.53 -12.56 -16.65
N ALA A 219 10.85 -12.81 -15.53
CA ALA A 219 10.65 -11.77 -14.51
C ALA A 219 10.70 -12.35 -13.09
N VAL A 220 11.34 -11.60 -12.18
CA VAL A 220 11.32 -11.83 -10.74
C VAL A 220 10.48 -10.73 -10.11
N LEU A 221 9.30 -11.06 -9.60
CA LEU A 221 8.28 -10.13 -9.17
C LEU A 221 7.84 -10.39 -7.73
N LYS A 222 7.36 -9.35 -7.05
CA LYS A 222 6.93 -9.46 -5.67
C LYS A 222 5.42 -9.70 -5.57
N LEU A 223 5.03 -10.78 -4.88
CA LEU A 223 3.65 -11.25 -4.79
C LEU A 223 2.80 -10.40 -3.82
N ASP A 224 3.35 -10.09 -2.66
CA ASP A 224 2.66 -9.43 -1.55
C ASP A 224 2.70 -7.90 -1.61
N ASP A 225 3.04 -7.35 -2.80
CA ASP A 225 3.14 -5.93 -3.06
C ASP A 225 2.31 -5.53 -4.30
N GLY A 226 1.50 -4.49 -4.18
CA GLY A 226 0.68 -3.99 -5.29
C GLY A 226 1.51 -3.58 -6.51
N GLN A 227 2.70 -3.01 -6.27
CA GLN A 227 3.66 -2.67 -7.32
C GLN A 227 4.07 -3.92 -8.13
N GLY A 228 4.31 -5.05 -7.47
CA GLY A 228 4.67 -6.29 -8.17
C GLY A 228 3.59 -6.77 -9.13
N ARG A 229 2.32 -6.64 -8.74
CA ARG A 229 1.18 -6.94 -9.63
C ARG A 229 1.09 -5.98 -10.80
N GLN A 230 1.29 -4.68 -10.58
CA GLN A 230 1.28 -3.67 -11.65
C GLN A 230 2.45 -3.87 -12.62
N ARG A 231 3.65 -4.17 -12.10
CA ARG A 231 4.83 -4.48 -12.93
C ARG A 231 4.60 -5.74 -13.77
N TYR A 232 3.90 -6.73 -13.23
CA TYR A 232 3.50 -7.91 -14.01
C TYR A 232 2.55 -7.56 -15.15
N LEU A 233 1.56 -6.70 -14.92
CA LEU A 233 0.66 -6.25 -15.99
C LEU A 233 1.42 -5.52 -17.11
N GLY A 234 2.39 -4.70 -16.76
CA GLY A 234 3.27 -4.03 -17.74
C GLY A 234 4.11 -5.02 -18.54
N TYR A 235 4.69 -6.02 -17.87
CA TYR A 235 5.42 -7.11 -18.51
C TYR A 235 4.53 -7.87 -19.50
N LEU A 236 3.33 -8.28 -19.08
CA LEU A 236 2.38 -8.99 -19.94
C LEU A 236 2.05 -8.19 -21.20
N ARG A 237 1.70 -6.90 -21.02
CA ARG A 237 1.36 -6.01 -22.14
C ARG A 237 2.50 -5.90 -23.15
N ALA A 238 3.74 -5.75 -22.70
CA ALA A 238 4.90 -5.64 -23.59
C ALA A 238 5.17 -6.93 -24.37
N MET A 239 5.06 -8.08 -23.70
CA MET A 239 5.24 -9.39 -24.33
C MET A 239 4.15 -9.68 -25.37
N GLU A 240 2.88 -9.40 -25.03
CA GLU A 240 1.72 -9.60 -25.91
C GLU A 240 1.80 -8.72 -27.17
N GLU A 241 2.08 -7.42 -27.01
CA GLU A 241 2.22 -6.49 -28.14
C GLU A 241 3.38 -6.87 -29.10
N ALA A 242 4.41 -7.55 -28.59
CA ALA A 242 5.52 -8.06 -29.38
C ALA A 242 5.27 -9.48 -29.95
N GLY A 243 4.11 -10.10 -29.67
CA GLY A 243 3.80 -11.45 -30.08
C GLY A 243 4.67 -12.53 -29.40
N LEU A 244 5.25 -12.22 -28.23
CA LEU A 244 6.10 -13.12 -27.48
C LEU A 244 5.31 -13.94 -26.47
N THR A 245 5.72 -15.22 -26.30
CA THR A 245 5.03 -16.13 -25.38
C THR A 245 5.46 -15.90 -23.94
N VAL A 246 4.48 -15.68 -23.07
CA VAL A 246 4.65 -15.71 -21.61
C VAL A 246 4.48 -17.15 -21.13
N THR A 247 5.45 -17.65 -20.38
CA THR A 247 5.40 -18.97 -19.75
C THR A 247 5.62 -18.88 -18.26
N ASP A 248 4.85 -19.64 -17.50
CA ASP A 248 4.99 -19.70 -16.03
C ASP A 248 6.39 -20.16 -15.58
N SER A 249 7.06 -20.95 -16.43
CA SER A 249 8.43 -21.41 -16.19
C SER A 249 9.48 -20.28 -16.14
N ARG A 250 9.18 -19.08 -16.67
CA ARG A 250 10.09 -17.90 -16.65
C ARG A 250 9.69 -16.86 -15.63
N LEU A 251 8.65 -17.12 -14.83
CA LEU A 251 8.17 -16.18 -13.82
C LEU A 251 8.53 -16.66 -12.43
N VAL A 252 9.16 -15.82 -11.64
CA VAL A 252 9.46 -16.07 -10.23
C VAL A 252 8.71 -15.07 -9.38
N TRP A 253 7.80 -15.57 -8.54
CA TRP A 253 7.11 -14.78 -7.53
C TRP A 253 7.82 -14.97 -6.19
N ILE A 254 8.21 -13.85 -5.58
CA ILE A 254 8.83 -13.80 -4.25
C ILE A 254 7.93 -13.01 -3.30
N ASP A 255 8.08 -13.25 -2.01
CA ASP A 255 7.42 -12.45 -0.97
C ASP A 255 8.39 -11.45 -0.30
N THR A 256 7.91 -10.74 0.71
CA THR A 256 8.71 -9.78 1.48
C THR A 256 9.93 -10.42 2.14
N ASP A 257 9.84 -11.65 2.64
CA ASP A 257 10.96 -12.29 3.35
C ASP A 257 11.99 -12.85 2.37
N GLU A 258 11.55 -13.47 1.28
CA GLU A 258 12.42 -13.89 0.18
C GLU A 258 13.12 -12.68 -0.48
N SER A 259 12.44 -11.52 -0.58
CA SER A 259 13.04 -10.31 -1.16
C SER A 259 14.20 -9.75 -0.35
N LYS A 260 14.21 -9.94 0.96
CA LYS A 260 15.34 -9.55 1.83
C LYS A 260 16.56 -10.43 1.59
N GLN A 261 16.34 -11.69 1.28
CA GLN A 261 17.40 -12.68 1.03
C GLN A 261 16.96 -13.71 0.00
N LEU A 262 17.28 -13.46 -1.29
CA LEU A 262 16.95 -14.35 -2.40
C LEU A 262 17.54 -15.75 -2.27
N ALA A 263 18.55 -15.93 -1.43
CA ALA A 263 19.12 -17.25 -1.14
C ALA A 263 18.08 -18.26 -0.65
N TYR A 264 16.97 -17.82 -0.04
CA TYR A 264 15.88 -18.69 0.39
C TYR A 264 15.13 -19.38 -0.77
N CYS A 265 15.11 -18.76 -1.95
CA CYS A 265 14.46 -19.31 -3.14
C CYS A 265 15.44 -19.58 -4.29
N ARG A 266 16.74 -19.70 -3.99
CA ARG A 266 17.84 -19.78 -4.95
C ARG A 266 17.61 -20.81 -6.07
N ASP A 267 17.37 -22.06 -5.72
CA ASP A 267 17.23 -23.14 -6.72
C ASP A 267 15.99 -22.95 -7.58
N ARG A 268 14.86 -22.52 -6.96
CA ARG A 268 13.64 -22.18 -7.69
C ARG A 268 13.90 -21.06 -8.69
N LEU A 269 14.65 -20.02 -8.29
CA LEU A 269 14.97 -18.89 -9.11
C LEU A 269 15.89 -19.30 -10.27
N LEU A 270 17.01 -19.94 -10.00
CA LEU A 270 17.99 -20.32 -11.00
C LEU A 270 17.40 -21.27 -12.05
N ASN A 271 16.62 -22.28 -11.65
CA ASN A 271 15.97 -23.20 -12.58
C ASN A 271 14.98 -22.52 -13.54
N ARG A 272 14.33 -21.45 -13.09
CA ARG A 272 13.35 -20.70 -13.93
C ARG A 272 14.00 -19.66 -14.85
N VAL A 273 15.18 -19.17 -14.53
CA VAL A 273 15.87 -18.19 -15.35
C VAL A 273 16.85 -18.82 -16.35
N GLU A 274 17.11 -20.13 -16.25
CA GLU A 274 18.09 -20.84 -17.08
C GLU A 274 17.83 -20.71 -18.60
N GLU A 275 16.54 -20.65 -19.00
CA GLU A 275 16.17 -20.49 -20.41
C GLU A 275 16.04 -19.03 -20.86
N CYS A 276 16.20 -18.07 -19.94
CA CYS A 276 16.01 -16.67 -20.24
C CYS A 276 17.28 -16.05 -20.82
N THR A 277 17.12 -15.14 -21.78
CA THR A 277 18.20 -14.30 -22.29
C THR A 277 18.20 -12.91 -21.63
N ALA A 278 17.07 -12.54 -21.02
CA ALA A 278 16.95 -11.31 -20.23
C ALA A 278 15.93 -11.47 -19.08
N LEU A 279 16.11 -10.66 -18.05
CA LEU A 279 15.30 -10.68 -16.83
C LEU A 279 14.86 -9.27 -16.44
N LEU A 280 13.57 -9.12 -16.15
CA LEU A 280 13.03 -7.98 -15.40
C LEU A 280 13.10 -8.33 -13.90
N ALA A 281 13.95 -7.65 -13.16
CA ALA A 281 13.98 -7.72 -11.70
C ALA A 281 12.98 -6.72 -11.10
N TYR A 282 12.28 -7.13 -10.03
CA TYR A 282 11.30 -6.30 -9.33
C TYR A 282 11.86 -4.91 -9.00
N ASN A 283 13.05 -4.85 -8.43
CA ASN A 283 13.76 -3.60 -8.16
C ASN A 283 15.28 -3.83 -8.13
N ASP A 284 16.06 -2.76 -7.91
CA ASP A 284 17.52 -2.84 -7.92
C ASP A 284 18.09 -3.74 -6.81
N GLN A 285 17.43 -3.84 -5.65
CA GLN A 285 17.87 -4.76 -4.58
C GLN A 285 17.78 -6.22 -5.03
N ILE A 286 16.70 -6.56 -5.74
CA ILE A 286 16.50 -7.90 -6.31
C ILE A 286 17.48 -8.13 -7.45
N ALA A 287 17.67 -7.13 -8.36
CA ALA A 287 18.63 -7.23 -9.44
C ALA A 287 20.07 -7.47 -8.94
N PHE A 288 20.49 -6.72 -7.92
CA PHE A 288 21.81 -6.86 -7.31
C PHE A 288 22.03 -8.26 -6.73
N GLN A 289 21.09 -8.78 -5.97
CA GLN A 289 21.17 -10.15 -5.41
C GLN A 289 21.17 -11.21 -6.53
N LEU A 290 20.30 -11.02 -7.55
CA LEU A 290 20.17 -11.92 -8.69
C LEU A 290 21.46 -12.01 -9.49
N ILE A 291 22.08 -10.88 -9.84
CA ILE A 291 23.35 -10.82 -10.58
C ILE A 291 24.42 -11.62 -9.83
N ARG A 292 24.60 -11.38 -8.53
CA ARG A 292 25.57 -12.14 -7.72
C ARG A 292 25.30 -13.65 -7.72
N MET A 293 24.03 -14.06 -7.66
CA MET A 293 23.65 -15.47 -7.70
C MET A 293 23.94 -16.11 -9.07
N LEU A 294 23.79 -15.37 -10.18
CA LEU A 294 24.14 -15.80 -11.52
C LEU A 294 25.65 -15.95 -11.67
N GLU A 295 26.43 -14.97 -11.21
CA GLU A 295 27.90 -15.00 -11.23
C GLU A 295 28.48 -16.19 -10.46
N GLU A 296 27.91 -16.55 -9.30
CA GLU A 296 28.28 -17.75 -8.52
C GLU A 296 28.07 -19.08 -9.30
N ARG A 297 27.26 -19.03 -10.36
CA ARG A 297 27.04 -20.16 -11.30
C ARG A 297 27.81 -19.98 -12.63
N ASN A 298 28.72 -19.01 -12.69
CA ASN A 298 29.45 -18.64 -13.91
C ASN A 298 28.57 -18.19 -15.06
N ILE A 299 27.38 -17.65 -14.77
CA ILE A 299 26.47 -17.00 -15.73
C ILE A 299 26.77 -15.51 -15.68
N ARG A 300 27.29 -14.97 -16.76
CA ARG A 300 27.76 -13.57 -16.84
C ARG A 300 26.61 -12.64 -17.19
N VAL A 301 26.60 -11.47 -16.55
CA VAL A 301 25.71 -10.37 -16.88
C VAL A 301 26.56 -9.22 -17.44
N PRO A 302 26.29 -8.72 -18.66
CA PRO A 302 25.13 -9.01 -19.51
C PRO A 302 25.33 -10.13 -20.56
N GLU A 303 26.52 -10.74 -20.69
CA GLU A 303 26.91 -11.58 -21.85
C GLU A 303 26.05 -12.83 -22.02
N ASP A 304 25.70 -13.50 -20.93
CA ASP A 304 24.87 -14.72 -20.97
C ASP A 304 23.40 -14.38 -20.68
N VAL A 305 23.13 -13.45 -19.77
CA VAL A 305 21.78 -12.98 -19.39
C VAL A 305 21.79 -11.48 -19.10
N SER A 306 20.94 -10.73 -19.79
CA SER A 306 20.73 -9.31 -19.50
C SER A 306 19.78 -9.10 -18.30
N VAL A 307 20.01 -8.09 -17.48
CA VAL A 307 19.16 -7.77 -16.33
C VAL A 307 18.77 -6.29 -16.35
N ILE A 308 17.45 -6.01 -16.29
CA ILE A 308 16.89 -4.67 -16.12
C ILE A 308 16.11 -4.60 -14.82
N SER A 309 16.12 -3.43 -14.18
CA SER A 309 15.41 -3.24 -12.90
C SER A 309 14.69 -1.91 -12.83
N ILE A 310 14.13 -1.60 -11.66
CA ILE A 310 13.39 -0.38 -11.36
C ILE A 310 13.95 0.22 -10.07
N ASP A 311 13.89 1.53 -9.95
CA ASP A 311 14.17 2.46 -8.85
C ASP A 311 15.39 3.35 -9.06
N ASP A 312 16.37 2.99 -9.90
CA ASP A 312 17.62 3.73 -10.12
C ASP A 312 18.24 4.20 -8.80
N SER A 313 18.44 3.26 -7.90
CA SER A 313 19.04 3.46 -6.59
C SER A 313 20.56 3.57 -6.67
N ASP A 314 21.20 3.86 -5.54
CA ASP A 314 22.67 3.87 -5.47
C ASP A 314 23.25 2.47 -5.71
N LEU A 315 22.50 1.38 -5.43
CA LEU A 315 22.89 0.01 -5.79
C LEU A 315 23.02 -0.16 -7.30
N ALA A 316 22.08 0.38 -8.08
CA ALA A 316 22.15 0.27 -9.54
C ALA A 316 23.38 0.96 -10.14
N ARG A 317 23.87 2.01 -9.49
CA ARG A 317 25.01 2.81 -9.98
C ARG A 317 26.36 2.25 -9.58
N HIS A 318 26.44 1.65 -8.37
CA HIS A 318 27.72 1.27 -7.76
C HIS A 318 27.91 -0.26 -7.61
N SER A 319 27.02 -1.07 -8.20
CA SER A 319 27.24 -2.52 -8.32
C SER A 319 28.41 -2.84 -9.26
N GLU A 320 29.03 -4.00 -9.10
CA GLU A 320 30.13 -4.48 -9.95
C GLU A 320 29.75 -4.45 -11.44
N VAL A 321 28.53 -4.86 -11.76
CA VAL A 321 27.87 -4.62 -13.04
C VAL A 321 26.86 -3.50 -12.86
N PRO A 322 27.09 -2.28 -13.32
CA PRO A 322 26.14 -1.17 -13.23
C PRO A 322 24.79 -1.53 -13.88
N ILE A 323 23.71 -1.42 -13.11
CA ILE A 323 22.39 -1.97 -13.51
C ILE A 323 21.60 -0.95 -14.32
N THR A 324 21.19 -1.32 -15.53
CA THR A 324 20.19 -0.61 -16.33
C THR A 324 18.86 -0.59 -15.56
N SER A 325 18.35 0.60 -15.26
CA SER A 325 17.21 0.75 -14.35
C SER A 325 16.30 1.91 -14.76
N LEU A 326 15.05 1.89 -14.28
CA LEU A 326 14.09 2.98 -14.49
C LEU A 326 13.92 3.75 -13.17
N PRO A 327 14.18 5.09 -13.17
CA PRO A 327 14.16 5.89 -11.94
C PRO A 327 12.81 5.91 -11.22
N HIS A 328 12.85 5.68 -9.91
CA HIS A 328 11.78 6.03 -8.99
C HIS A 328 11.90 7.52 -8.61
N PRO A 329 10.82 8.29 -8.57
CA PRO A 329 10.88 9.75 -8.32
C PRO A 329 11.23 10.16 -6.88
N LYS A 330 11.39 9.20 -5.97
CA LYS A 330 11.90 9.36 -4.58
C LYS A 330 11.44 10.66 -3.90
N GLU A 331 12.31 11.66 -3.74
CA GLU A 331 12.02 12.94 -3.09
C GLU A 331 10.85 13.67 -3.73
N ASN A 332 10.76 13.69 -5.06
CA ASN A 332 9.65 14.33 -5.78
C ASN A 332 8.31 13.65 -5.50
N LEU A 333 8.29 12.32 -5.32
CA LEU A 333 7.08 11.59 -4.91
C LEU A 333 6.67 12.01 -3.51
N GLY A 334 7.62 12.09 -2.58
CA GLY A 334 7.35 12.55 -1.21
C GLY A 334 6.81 13.97 -1.19
N LYS A 335 7.44 14.89 -1.91
CA LYS A 335 6.97 16.28 -2.07
C LYS A 335 5.56 16.33 -2.64
N LYS A 336 5.30 15.61 -3.74
CA LYS A 336 3.99 15.57 -4.40
C LYS A 336 2.91 15.00 -3.49
N ALA A 337 3.20 13.94 -2.74
CA ALA A 337 2.27 13.35 -1.78
C ALA A 337 1.90 14.36 -0.67
N ALA A 338 2.89 15.07 -0.12
CA ALA A 338 2.66 16.12 0.87
C ALA A 338 1.80 17.26 0.31
N GLU A 339 2.14 17.79 -0.87
CA GLU A 339 1.38 18.85 -1.56
C GLU A 339 -0.07 18.41 -1.81
N THR A 340 -0.27 17.17 -2.24
CA THR A 340 -1.61 16.61 -2.50
C THR A 340 -2.43 16.50 -1.22
N LEU A 341 -1.83 15.99 -0.13
CA LEU A 341 -2.51 15.95 1.18
C LEU A 341 -2.89 17.34 1.67
N LEU A 342 -2.01 18.34 1.53
CA LEU A 342 -2.31 19.73 1.88
C LEU A 342 -3.49 20.30 1.09
N GLN A 343 -3.58 19.98 -0.21
CA GLN A 343 -4.74 20.35 -1.03
C GLN A 343 -6.03 19.67 -0.52
N MET A 344 -5.96 18.40 -0.08
CA MET A 344 -7.10 17.70 0.52
C MET A 344 -7.54 18.34 1.83
N ILE A 345 -6.59 18.72 2.70
CA ILE A 345 -6.86 19.43 3.95
C ILE A 345 -7.53 20.79 3.66
N ALA A 346 -7.10 21.50 2.61
CA ALA A 346 -7.70 22.73 2.12
C ALA A 346 -9.07 22.55 1.43
N GLY A 347 -9.56 21.33 1.29
CA GLY A 347 -10.89 21.00 0.76
C GLY A 347 -10.96 20.69 -0.73
N LYS A 348 -9.84 20.55 -1.44
CA LYS A 348 -9.82 20.06 -2.83
C LYS A 348 -10.26 18.59 -2.88
N LYS A 349 -11.12 18.23 -3.83
CA LYS A 349 -11.73 16.88 -3.92
C LYS A 349 -11.53 16.19 -5.26
N LYS A 350 -10.99 16.87 -6.27
CA LYS A 350 -10.84 16.32 -7.63
C LYS A 350 -9.38 16.37 -8.06
N ASP A 351 -9.02 15.50 -8.99
CA ASP A 351 -7.70 15.43 -9.63
C ASP A 351 -6.54 15.32 -8.62
N LEU A 352 -6.70 14.42 -7.66
CA LEU A 352 -5.76 14.23 -6.55
C LEU A 352 -4.85 13.02 -6.74
N THR A 353 -5.24 12.07 -7.59
CA THR A 353 -4.37 10.94 -7.96
C THR A 353 -3.31 11.43 -8.95
N TYR A 354 -2.07 11.04 -8.70
CA TYR A 354 -0.95 11.38 -9.57
C TYR A 354 0.03 10.21 -9.69
N GLU A 355 0.32 9.83 -10.92
CA GLU A 355 1.32 8.80 -11.22
C GLU A 355 2.48 9.41 -12.00
N PHE A 356 3.69 9.19 -11.48
CA PHE A 356 4.90 9.62 -12.13
C PHE A 356 5.22 8.72 -13.33
N ASP A 357 5.68 9.33 -14.39
CA ASP A 357 6.31 8.66 -15.53
C ASP A 357 7.82 8.54 -15.34
N THR A 358 8.44 7.59 -16.06
CA THR A 358 9.87 7.35 -16.02
C THR A 358 10.40 6.86 -17.35
N ARG A 359 11.72 6.79 -17.48
CA ARG A 359 12.43 6.32 -18.69
C ARG A 359 13.59 5.43 -18.30
N VAL A 360 14.05 4.60 -19.24
CA VAL A 360 15.22 3.75 -19.04
C VAL A 360 16.48 4.61 -18.89
N VAL A 361 17.27 4.31 -17.87
CA VAL A 361 18.66 4.77 -17.70
C VAL A 361 19.56 3.59 -18.01
N GLU A 362 20.12 3.61 -19.22
CA GLU A 362 20.97 2.55 -19.74
C GLU A 362 22.30 2.51 -18.99
N ARG A 363 22.77 1.29 -18.64
CA ARG A 363 24.06 0.97 -18.04
C ARG A 363 24.58 -0.35 -18.62
N GLU A 364 25.40 -1.07 -17.86
CA GLU A 364 26.16 -2.20 -18.37
C GLU A 364 25.43 -3.56 -18.29
N SER A 365 24.33 -3.67 -17.51
CA SER A 365 23.66 -4.95 -17.26
C SER A 365 22.75 -5.46 -18.39
N VAL A 366 22.64 -4.72 -19.51
CA VAL A 366 21.86 -5.12 -20.69
C VAL A 366 22.72 -5.02 -21.95
N ALA A 367 22.79 -6.10 -22.70
CA ALA A 367 23.46 -6.15 -23.99
C ALA A 367 22.47 -6.40 -25.14
N GLU A 368 22.92 -6.20 -26.38
CA GLU A 368 22.16 -6.63 -27.55
C GLU A 368 22.22 -8.16 -27.69
N HIS A 369 21.05 -8.77 -27.88
CA HIS A 369 20.93 -10.19 -28.13
C HIS A 369 20.81 -10.43 -29.65
N LYS A 370 21.90 -10.88 -30.28
CA LYS A 370 21.87 -11.28 -31.68
C LYS A 370 21.26 -12.69 -31.78
N THR A 371 20.04 -12.78 -32.31
CA THR A 371 19.50 -14.07 -32.71
C THR A 371 20.38 -14.65 -33.83
N LEU A 372 21.07 -15.76 -33.52
CA LEU A 372 21.87 -16.50 -34.49
C LEU A 372 20.97 -17.15 -35.55
#